data_65ab1441d19f18483dd42672ac46166e
#
_entry.id   65ab1441d19f18483dd42672ac46166e
#
_cell.length_a   1.000
_cell.length_b   1.000
_cell.length_c   1.000
_cell.angle_alpha   90.00
_cell.angle_beta   90.00
_cell.angle_gamma   90.00
#
_symmetry.space_group_name_H-M   'P 1'
#
loop_
_entity.id
_entity.type
_entity.pdbx_description
1 polymer ?
#
loop_
_entity_poly.entity_id
_entity_poly.type
_entity_poly.pdbx_seq_one_letter_code
_entity_poly.pdbx_strand_id
1 'polypeptide(L)'
;MNPDQEVEKKPMINRIIHAPKGEKLSCKNWQIEAPYRMIQNNLDPNVAENPDELVVYGGKGKAARNWECYESILSTLKRLEPDETLLVQSGKPVGVLKTHTHSPRVLIANSNLVPNWANWEHFNELDKLGLMMYGQMTAGSWIYIGTQGILQGTYETFAAAAKQHYGSDLTGKFILTAGLGGMGGAQPLAVTMNNGVCIAVEVDAHRIEDRKS
;
A
#
# COMPACT_ATOMS: atom_id res chain seq x y z
N MET A 1 -30.02 -22.43 -10.56
CA MET A 1 -28.60 -22.14 -10.71
C MET A 1 -27.86 -22.94 -9.65
N ASN A 2 -26.97 -23.83 -10.08
CA ASN A 2 -26.30 -24.81 -9.23
C ASN A 2 -25.26 -24.12 -8.34
N PRO A 3 -25.24 -24.31 -6.99
CA PRO A 3 -24.33 -23.60 -6.10
C PRO A 3 -22.90 -24.16 -6.06
N ASP A 4 -22.59 -25.21 -6.83
CA ASP A 4 -21.32 -25.95 -6.75
C ASP A 4 -20.43 -25.76 -7.99
N GLN A 5 -20.34 -24.56 -8.55
CA GLN A 5 -19.20 -24.28 -9.41
C GLN A 5 -18.00 -23.91 -8.53
N GLU A 6 -17.18 -24.91 -8.19
CA GLU A 6 -15.80 -24.72 -7.76
C GLU A 6 -15.11 -23.79 -8.78
N VAL A 7 -14.82 -22.57 -8.34
CA VAL A 7 -13.94 -21.67 -9.11
C VAL A 7 -12.59 -22.36 -9.14
N GLU A 8 -12.22 -22.94 -10.29
CA GLU A 8 -10.87 -23.45 -10.51
C GLU A 8 -9.87 -22.37 -10.10
N LYS A 9 -9.19 -22.59 -8.99
CA LYS A 9 -8.04 -21.77 -8.59
C LYS A 9 -6.99 -21.95 -9.68
N LYS A 10 -6.83 -20.96 -10.57
CA LYS A 10 -5.69 -20.90 -11.48
C LYS A 10 -4.41 -21.15 -10.68
N PRO A 11 -3.45 -21.94 -11.21
CA PRO A 11 -2.22 -22.24 -10.50
C PRO A 11 -1.55 -20.94 -10.08
N MET A 12 -1.17 -20.83 -8.80
CA MET A 12 -0.38 -19.71 -8.27
C MET A 12 0.96 -19.70 -8.99
N ILE A 13 1.10 -18.82 -9.95
CA ILE A 13 2.41 -18.52 -10.55
C ILE A 13 3.13 -17.70 -9.49
N ASN A 14 4.14 -18.28 -8.87
CA ASN A 14 4.98 -17.60 -7.87
C ASN A 14 5.71 -16.42 -8.57
N ARG A 15 5.07 -15.25 -8.60
CA ARG A 15 5.55 -14.06 -9.31
C ARG A 15 6.37 -13.21 -8.35
N ILE A 16 7.69 -13.34 -8.43
CA ILE A 16 8.59 -12.44 -7.68
C ILE A 16 8.69 -11.12 -8.46
N ILE A 17 8.24 -10.04 -7.84
CA ILE A 17 8.25 -8.70 -8.43
C ILE A 17 9.34 -7.87 -7.75
N HIS A 18 10.19 -7.26 -8.57
CA HIS A 18 11.15 -6.25 -8.14
C HIS A 18 11.05 -5.04 -9.06
N ALA A 19 10.95 -3.85 -8.49
CA ALA A 19 10.99 -2.62 -9.25
C ALA A 19 12.37 -2.43 -9.91
N PRO A 20 12.44 -1.89 -11.14
CA PRO A 20 13.70 -1.53 -11.77
C PRO A 20 14.47 -0.52 -10.92
N LYS A 21 15.79 -0.65 -10.87
CA LYS A 21 16.71 0.23 -10.13
C LYS A 21 17.62 0.99 -11.09
N GLY A 22 18.23 2.07 -10.58
CA GLY A 22 19.19 2.89 -11.34
C GLY A 22 18.53 3.86 -12.32
N GLU A 23 19.32 4.42 -13.22
CA GLU A 23 18.95 5.56 -14.07
C GLU A 23 18.25 5.18 -15.37
N LYS A 24 18.31 3.90 -15.77
CA LYS A 24 17.67 3.43 -17.02
C LYS A 24 16.15 3.43 -16.87
N LEU A 25 15.48 4.22 -17.68
CA LEU A 25 14.02 4.31 -17.69
C LEU A 25 13.38 3.15 -18.46
N SER A 26 12.26 2.67 -17.95
CA SER A 26 11.32 1.75 -18.63
C SER A 26 10.22 2.54 -19.36
N CYS A 27 9.94 3.75 -18.89
CA CYS A 27 8.94 4.67 -19.39
C CYS A 27 9.61 5.88 -20.08
N LYS A 28 8.81 6.78 -20.67
CA LYS A 28 9.31 7.90 -21.49
C LYS A 28 9.97 9.03 -20.69
N ASN A 29 9.62 9.19 -19.42
CA ASN A 29 10.22 10.18 -18.52
C ASN A 29 10.11 9.73 -17.05
N TRP A 30 10.77 10.47 -16.15
CA TRP A 30 10.76 10.17 -14.71
C TRP A 30 9.38 10.32 -14.05
N GLN A 31 8.54 11.23 -14.54
CA GLN A 31 7.19 11.43 -14.00
C GLN A 31 6.29 10.21 -14.24
N ILE A 32 6.52 9.48 -15.34
CA ILE A 32 5.80 8.23 -15.64
C ILE A 32 6.53 7.03 -15.01
N GLU A 33 7.86 7.06 -14.98
CA GLU A 33 8.67 6.01 -14.37
C GLU A 33 8.39 5.87 -12.86
N ALA A 34 8.14 6.97 -12.16
CA ALA A 34 7.87 6.95 -10.72
C ALA A 34 6.67 6.06 -10.36
N PRO A 35 5.45 6.26 -10.87
CA PRO A 35 4.34 5.35 -10.59
C PRO A 35 4.56 3.93 -11.12
N TYR A 36 5.29 3.77 -12.24
CA TYR A 36 5.66 2.47 -12.78
C TYR A 36 6.54 1.67 -11.80
N ARG A 37 7.54 2.29 -11.19
CA ARG A 37 8.40 1.64 -10.19
C ARG A 37 7.68 1.46 -8.85
N MET A 38 6.89 2.44 -8.44
CA MET A 38 6.24 2.41 -7.13
C MET A 38 5.19 1.30 -7.01
N ILE A 39 4.37 1.05 -8.03
CA ILE A 39 3.43 -0.08 -7.99
C ILE A 39 4.16 -1.43 -7.89
N GLN A 40 5.30 -1.58 -8.55
CA GLN A 40 6.14 -2.77 -8.48
C GLN A 40 6.83 -2.90 -7.12
N ASN A 41 7.35 -1.79 -6.58
CA ASN A 41 7.96 -1.77 -5.25
C ASN A 41 6.96 -2.13 -4.15
N ASN A 42 5.70 -1.71 -4.30
CA ASN A 42 4.65 -2.06 -3.35
C ASN A 42 4.33 -3.57 -3.31
N LEU A 43 4.72 -4.30 -4.35
CA LEU A 43 4.52 -5.76 -4.48
C LEU A 43 5.83 -6.56 -4.37
N ASP A 44 6.94 -5.90 -4.04
CA ASP A 44 8.19 -6.59 -3.71
C ASP A 44 7.96 -7.52 -2.51
N PRO A 45 8.44 -8.76 -2.53
CA PRO A 45 8.26 -9.72 -1.42
C PRO A 45 8.76 -9.22 -0.05
N ASN A 46 9.71 -8.28 -0.04
CA ASN A 46 10.17 -7.65 1.20
C ASN A 46 9.30 -6.48 1.67
N VAL A 47 8.27 -6.10 0.91
CA VAL A 47 7.39 -4.95 1.19
C VAL A 47 5.95 -5.39 1.40
N ALA A 48 5.41 -6.24 0.52
CA ALA A 48 4.02 -6.65 0.53
C ALA A 48 3.74 -7.75 1.57
N GLU A 49 2.59 -7.67 2.24
CA GLU A 49 2.12 -8.74 3.16
C GLU A 49 1.76 -10.02 2.39
N ASN A 50 1.11 -9.90 1.23
CA ASN A 50 0.74 -11.02 0.38
C ASN A 50 0.80 -10.61 -1.10
N PRO A 51 2.00 -10.64 -1.71
CA PRO A 51 2.19 -10.21 -3.09
C PRO A 51 1.42 -11.07 -4.10
N ASP A 52 1.21 -12.34 -3.84
CA ASP A 52 0.47 -13.24 -4.74
C ASP A 52 -1.00 -12.82 -4.93
N GLU A 53 -1.59 -12.22 -3.91
CA GLU A 53 -2.93 -11.64 -3.96
C GLU A 53 -2.95 -10.12 -4.20
N LEU A 54 -1.80 -9.53 -4.55
CA LEU A 54 -1.62 -8.09 -4.75
C LEU A 54 -1.86 -7.25 -3.49
N VAL A 55 -1.82 -7.86 -2.31
CA VAL A 55 -2.02 -7.20 -1.02
C VAL A 55 -0.71 -6.60 -0.52
N VAL A 56 -0.70 -5.29 -0.38
CA VAL A 56 0.47 -4.53 0.08
C VAL A 56 0.55 -4.53 1.60
N TYR A 57 -0.54 -4.13 2.28
CA TYR A 57 -0.62 -4.13 3.74
C TYR A 57 -2.07 -4.12 4.24
N GLY A 58 -2.24 -4.31 5.56
CA GLY A 58 -3.55 -4.22 6.23
C GLY A 58 -4.51 -5.36 5.88
N GLY A 59 -3.98 -6.48 5.42
CA GLY A 59 -4.71 -7.71 5.10
C GLY A 59 -5.56 -7.66 3.84
N LYS A 60 -5.97 -6.48 3.37
CA LYS A 60 -6.84 -6.29 2.20
C LYS A 60 -6.42 -5.16 1.26
N GLY A 61 -5.48 -4.32 1.64
CA GLY A 61 -5.05 -3.16 0.87
C GLY A 61 -4.27 -3.54 -0.38
N LYS A 62 -4.90 -3.52 -1.56
CA LYS A 62 -4.34 -3.97 -2.83
C LYS A 62 -3.73 -2.84 -3.65
N ALA A 63 -2.69 -3.16 -4.42
CA ALA A 63 -2.07 -2.27 -5.39
C ALA A 63 -2.82 -2.26 -6.74
N ALA A 64 -3.43 -3.37 -7.13
CA ALA A 64 -4.25 -3.51 -8.34
C ALA A 64 -5.40 -4.47 -8.08
N ARG A 65 -6.46 -4.40 -8.88
CA ARG A 65 -7.69 -5.20 -8.70
C ARG A 65 -7.42 -6.71 -8.85
N ASN A 66 -6.68 -7.07 -9.89
CA ASN A 66 -6.22 -8.41 -10.20
C ASN A 66 -4.94 -8.33 -11.04
N TRP A 67 -4.34 -9.48 -11.34
CA TRP A 67 -3.10 -9.57 -12.12
C TRP A 67 -3.22 -9.01 -13.54
N GLU A 68 -4.36 -9.22 -14.20
CA GLU A 68 -4.62 -8.66 -15.54
C GLU A 68 -4.62 -7.13 -15.51
N CYS A 69 -5.29 -6.54 -14.51
CA CYS A 69 -5.26 -5.09 -14.31
C CYS A 69 -3.85 -4.58 -13.99
N TYR A 70 -3.08 -5.28 -13.17
CA TYR A 70 -1.70 -4.93 -12.87
C TYR A 70 -0.83 -4.89 -14.14
N GLU A 71 -0.87 -5.94 -14.94
CA GLU A 71 -0.13 -6.00 -16.22
C GLU A 71 -0.57 -4.92 -17.20
N SER A 72 -1.88 -4.65 -17.26
CA SER A 72 -2.44 -3.58 -18.08
C SER A 72 -2.00 -2.19 -17.62
N ILE A 73 -1.90 -1.94 -16.31
CA ILE A 73 -1.34 -0.70 -15.75
C ILE A 73 0.11 -0.54 -16.20
N LEU A 74 0.96 -1.55 -15.99
CA LEU A 74 2.37 -1.49 -16.35
C LEU A 74 2.59 -1.27 -17.86
N SER A 75 1.86 -2.00 -18.70
CA SER A 75 1.95 -1.86 -20.14
C SER A 75 1.48 -0.49 -20.62
N THR A 76 0.45 0.09 -19.97
CA THR A 76 -0.03 1.43 -20.28
C THR A 76 0.97 2.50 -19.88
N LEU A 77 1.58 2.42 -18.69
CA LEU A 77 2.61 3.36 -18.25
C LEU A 77 3.82 3.37 -19.19
N LYS A 78 4.26 2.21 -19.69
CA LYS A 78 5.38 2.14 -20.65
C LYS A 78 5.12 2.89 -21.96
N ARG A 79 3.87 2.94 -22.43
CA ARG A 79 3.50 3.60 -23.68
C ARG A 79 2.93 5.02 -23.51
N LEU A 80 2.63 5.42 -22.26
CA LEU A 80 2.04 6.73 -21.94
C LEU A 80 2.92 7.88 -22.43
N GLU A 81 2.30 8.88 -23.06
CA GLU A 81 3.00 10.09 -23.50
C GLU A 81 3.16 11.10 -22.36
N PRO A 82 4.17 11.99 -22.41
CA PRO A 82 4.39 12.99 -21.37
C PRO A 82 3.22 13.97 -21.14
N ASP A 83 2.29 14.08 -22.06
CA ASP A 83 1.09 14.90 -22.01
C ASP A 83 -0.21 14.07 -21.93
N GLU A 84 -0.09 12.83 -21.48
CA GLU A 84 -1.22 11.95 -21.22
C GLU A 84 -1.35 11.61 -19.72
N THR A 85 -2.56 11.27 -19.31
CA THR A 85 -2.91 10.87 -17.94
C THR A 85 -3.65 9.54 -17.97
N LEU A 86 -3.09 8.55 -17.28
CA LEU A 86 -3.75 7.27 -17.03
C LEU A 86 -4.81 7.42 -15.93
N LEU A 87 -6.02 6.94 -16.20
CA LEU A 87 -7.10 6.85 -15.22
C LEU A 87 -7.19 5.42 -14.67
N VAL A 88 -7.21 5.30 -13.35
CA VAL A 88 -7.33 4.02 -12.64
C VAL A 88 -8.49 4.11 -11.66
N GLN A 89 -9.41 3.15 -11.70
CA GLN A 89 -10.54 3.07 -10.79
C GLN A 89 -10.55 1.73 -10.07
N SER A 90 -10.48 1.78 -8.74
CA SER A 90 -10.44 0.58 -7.90
C SER A 90 -9.48 -0.47 -8.47
N GLY A 91 -8.24 -0.05 -8.74
CA GLY A 91 -7.15 -0.89 -9.24
C GLY A 91 -7.28 -1.37 -10.69
N LYS A 92 -8.24 -0.85 -11.47
CA LYS A 92 -8.41 -1.16 -12.90
C LYS A 92 -8.08 0.06 -13.75
N PRO A 93 -7.20 -0.04 -14.77
CA PRO A 93 -7.01 1.03 -15.73
C PRO A 93 -8.27 1.17 -16.59
N VAL A 94 -8.86 2.36 -16.64
CA VAL A 94 -10.14 2.60 -17.29
C VAL A 94 -10.05 3.54 -18.49
N GLY A 95 -8.92 4.24 -18.65
CA GLY A 95 -8.73 5.10 -19.79
C GLY A 95 -7.42 5.87 -19.75
N VAL A 96 -7.06 6.47 -20.89
CA VAL A 96 -5.96 7.42 -21.02
C VAL A 96 -6.54 8.70 -21.63
N LEU A 97 -6.31 9.82 -20.98
CA LEU A 97 -6.73 11.14 -21.45
C LEU A 97 -5.53 11.92 -21.99
N LYS A 98 -5.74 12.62 -23.09
CA LYS A 98 -4.82 13.66 -23.52
C LYS A 98 -4.96 14.85 -22.59
N THR A 99 -3.85 15.27 -21.99
CA THR A 99 -3.78 16.37 -21.03
C THR A 99 -2.64 17.32 -21.42
N HIS A 100 -1.82 17.74 -20.51
CA HIS A 100 -0.63 18.56 -20.78
C HIS A 100 0.53 18.14 -19.88
N THR A 101 1.74 18.58 -20.20
CA THR A 101 2.98 18.13 -19.53
C THR A 101 3.04 18.37 -18.02
N HIS A 102 2.28 19.32 -17.50
CA HIS A 102 2.17 19.60 -16.06
C HIS A 102 1.01 18.89 -15.37
N SER A 103 0.20 18.12 -16.10
CA SER A 103 -0.87 17.32 -15.50
C SER A 103 -0.31 16.11 -14.76
N PRO A 104 -1.01 15.58 -13.75
CA PRO A 104 -0.67 14.29 -13.15
C PRO A 104 -0.60 13.18 -14.21
N ARG A 105 0.40 12.31 -14.10
CA ARG A 105 0.54 11.18 -15.04
C ARG A 105 -0.44 10.06 -14.74
N VAL A 106 -0.90 9.95 -13.49
CA VAL A 106 -1.90 8.97 -13.06
C VAL A 106 -2.92 9.65 -12.16
N LEU A 107 -4.19 9.40 -12.40
CA LEU A 107 -5.29 9.72 -11.50
C LEU A 107 -5.92 8.42 -11.01
N ILE A 108 -5.98 8.26 -9.70
CA ILE A 108 -6.50 7.06 -9.06
C ILE A 108 -7.73 7.42 -8.22
N ALA A 109 -8.82 6.67 -8.41
CA ALA A 109 -10.01 6.72 -7.59
C ALA A 109 -10.29 5.32 -7.04
N ASN A 110 -10.33 5.18 -5.72
CA ASN A 110 -10.56 3.90 -5.07
C ASN A 110 -11.88 3.88 -4.30
N SER A 111 -12.54 2.71 -4.29
CA SER A 111 -13.72 2.41 -3.47
C SER A 111 -14.86 3.42 -3.63
N ASN A 112 -15.09 3.91 -4.85
CA ASN A 112 -16.11 4.90 -5.17
C ASN A 112 -17.49 4.26 -5.28
N LEU A 113 -18.16 4.09 -4.14
CA LEU A 113 -19.57 3.67 -4.10
C LEU A 113 -20.49 4.89 -4.07
N VAL A 114 -21.66 4.75 -4.71
CA VAL A 114 -22.74 5.74 -4.57
C VAL A 114 -23.16 5.82 -3.10
N PRO A 115 -23.27 7.00 -2.49
CA PRO A 115 -23.50 7.13 -1.05
C PRO A 115 -24.68 6.31 -0.50
N ASN A 116 -25.77 6.21 -1.25
CA ASN A 116 -26.94 5.42 -0.85
C ASN A 116 -26.67 3.91 -0.71
N TRP A 117 -25.60 3.42 -1.33
CA TRP A 117 -25.20 2.01 -1.33
C TRP A 117 -23.82 1.80 -0.72
N ALA A 118 -23.22 2.83 -0.11
CA ALA A 118 -21.89 2.78 0.48
C ALA A 118 -21.92 2.12 1.86
N ASN A 119 -22.13 0.81 1.89
CA ASN A 119 -22.04 -0.03 3.08
C ASN A 119 -21.07 -1.20 2.84
N TRP A 120 -20.62 -1.81 3.94
CA TRP A 120 -19.65 -2.90 3.88
C TRP A 120 -20.17 -4.16 3.20
N GLU A 121 -21.46 -4.43 3.31
CA GLU A 121 -22.10 -5.61 2.67
C GLU A 121 -21.97 -5.50 1.15
N HIS A 122 -22.43 -4.40 0.59
CA HIS A 122 -22.34 -4.16 -0.85
C HIS A 122 -20.90 -4.05 -1.34
N PHE A 123 -20.01 -3.41 -0.56
CA PHE A 123 -18.58 -3.38 -0.89
C PHE A 123 -17.98 -4.79 -0.99
N ASN A 124 -18.22 -5.64 0.00
CA ASN A 124 -17.70 -7.00 0.03
C ASN A 124 -18.29 -7.88 -1.09
N GLU A 125 -19.54 -7.67 -1.47
CA GLU A 125 -20.16 -8.32 -2.63
C GLU A 125 -19.44 -7.95 -3.93
N LEU A 126 -19.21 -6.66 -4.16
CA LEU A 126 -18.50 -6.17 -5.35
C LEU A 126 -17.03 -6.61 -5.38
N ASP A 127 -16.36 -6.63 -4.23
CA ASP A 127 -14.99 -7.12 -4.11
C ASP A 127 -14.90 -8.61 -4.46
N LYS A 128 -15.82 -9.43 -3.94
CA LYS A 128 -15.93 -10.86 -4.25
C LYS A 128 -16.20 -11.12 -5.73
N LEU A 129 -16.97 -10.26 -6.39
CA LEU A 129 -17.24 -10.33 -7.83
C LEU A 129 -16.09 -9.78 -8.70
N GLY A 130 -15.02 -9.27 -8.10
CA GLY A 130 -13.90 -8.65 -8.82
C GLY A 130 -14.24 -7.31 -9.47
N LEU A 131 -15.32 -6.65 -9.05
CA LEU A 131 -15.80 -5.38 -9.59
C LEU A 131 -15.23 -4.18 -8.84
N MET A 132 -14.66 -4.40 -7.67
CA MET A 132 -14.06 -3.40 -6.79
C MET A 132 -12.79 -3.96 -6.14
N MET A 133 -12.01 -3.10 -5.53
CA MET A 133 -10.91 -3.50 -4.66
C MET A 133 -10.80 -2.54 -3.47
N TYR A 134 -10.32 -3.03 -2.34
CA TYR A 134 -9.93 -2.19 -1.22
C TYR A 134 -8.53 -1.60 -1.47
N GLY A 135 -8.51 -0.41 -2.06
CA GLY A 135 -7.27 0.34 -2.35
C GLY A 135 -6.84 1.19 -1.16
N GLN A 136 -6.56 0.58 -0.02
CA GLN A 136 -6.24 1.26 1.23
C GLN A 136 -5.11 2.28 1.05
N MET A 137 -5.44 3.57 1.23
CA MET A 137 -4.49 4.70 1.23
C MET A 137 -3.30 4.53 0.27
N THR A 138 -2.11 4.35 0.82
CA THR A 138 -0.85 4.26 0.05
C THR A 138 -0.65 2.94 -0.70
N ALA A 139 -1.38 1.88 -0.36
CA ALA A 139 -1.40 0.64 -1.13
C ALA A 139 -2.04 0.86 -2.50
N GLY A 140 -3.26 1.38 -2.53
CA GLY A 140 -4.02 1.61 -3.76
C GLY A 140 -3.55 2.82 -4.58
N SER A 141 -2.81 3.75 -3.98
CA SER A 141 -2.22 4.91 -4.67
C SER A 141 -0.75 4.71 -5.08
N TRP A 142 -0.17 3.57 -4.76
CA TRP A 142 1.21 3.17 -5.10
C TRP A 142 2.30 4.07 -4.50
N ILE A 143 2.04 4.64 -3.34
CA ILE A 143 2.99 5.51 -2.64
C ILE A 143 3.38 4.96 -1.26
N TYR A 144 3.18 3.67 -1.01
CA TYR A 144 3.61 3.01 0.21
C TYR A 144 5.13 2.82 0.24
N ILE A 145 5.78 3.49 1.16
CA ILE A 145 7.24 3.45 1.34
C ILE A 145 7.68 2.54 2.49
N GLY A 146 6.76 1.78 3.06
CA GLY A 146 7.02 0.85 4.15
C GLY A 146 7.17 1.54 5.51
N THR A 147 7.69 0.77 6.47
CA THR A 147 7.83 1.19 7.87
C THR A 147 8.70 2.44 8.04
N GLN A 148 9.68 2.68 7.17
CA GLN A 148 10.58 3.84 7.25
C GLN A 148 9.84 5.18 7.26
N GLY A 149 8.85 5.38 6.40
CA GLY A 149 8.07 6.62 6.37
C GLY A 149 7.19 6.82 7.61
N ILE A 150 6.66 5.72 8.13
CA ILE A 150 5.88 5.73 9.37
C ILE A 150 6.79 5.97 10.58
N LEU A 151 7.99 5.39 10.61
CA LEU A 151 8.94 5.56 11.70
C LEU A 151 9.29 7.04 11.92
N GLN A 152 9.59 7.80 10.87
CA GLN A 152 9.92 9.22 10.99
C GLN A 152 8.78 10.02 11.62
N GLY A 153 7.56 9.90 11.08
CA GLY A 153 6.39 10.62 11.60
C GLY A 153 6.05 10.23 13.04
N THR A 154 6.21 8.95 13.38
CA THR A 154 5.97 8.44 14.74
C THR A 154 7.03 8.94 15.72
N TYR A 155 8.30 8.94 15.31
CA TYR A 155 9.41 9.49 16.10
C TYR A 155 9.16 10.97 16.44
N GLU A 156 8.87 11.80 15.45
CA GLU A 156 8.59 13.23 15.63
C GLU A 156 7.37 13.48 16.53
N THR A 157 6.34 12.64 16.39
CA THR A 157 5.13 12.72 17.21
C THR A 157 5.44 12.45 18.68
N PHE A 158 6.20 11.38 18.97
CA PHE A 158 6.60 11.07 20.34
C PHE A 158 7.57 12.11 20.91
N ALA A 159 8.50 12.63 20.11
CA ALA A 159 9.40 13.70 20.52
C ALA A 159 8.61 14.98 20.91
N ALA A 160 7.66 15.38 20.06
CA ALA A 160 6.82 16.54 20.35
C ALA A 160 5.94 16.34 21.59
N ALA A 161 5.31 15.17 21.74
CA ALA A 161 4.52 14.84 22.91
C ALA A 161 5.36 14.80 24.20
N ALA A 162 6.56 14.20 24.14
CA ALA A 162 7.46 14.17 25.27
C ALA A 162 7.90 15.57 25.71
N LYS A 163 8.26 16.42 24.75
CA LYS A 163 8.60 17.82 25.03
C LYS A 163 7.43 18.59 25.64
N GLN A 164 6.23 18.41 25.11
CA GLN A 164 5.04 19.09 25.60
C GLN A 164 4.63 18.67 27.01
N HIS A 165 4.67 17.37 27.31
CA HIS A 165 4.14 16.84 28.58
C HIS A 165 5.19 16.64 29.66
N TYR A 166 6.45 16.46 29.30
CA TYR A 166 7.55 16.18 30.24
C TYR A 166 8.71 17.20 30.17
N GLY A 167 8.68 18.12 29.21
CA GLY A 167 9.69 19.15 29.03
C GLY A 167 11.03 18.65 28.45
N SER A 168 11.14 17.32 28.16
CA SER A 168 12.33 16.69 27.60
C SER A 168 11.95 15.53 26.67
N ASP A 169 12.71 14.44 26.66
CA ASP A 169 12.46 13.20 25.94
C ASP A 169 11.64 12.17 26.79
N LEU A 170 11.62 10.90 26.35
CA LEU A 170 10.90 9.82 27.03
C LEU A 170 11.76 9.07 28.07
N THR A 171 12.89 9.62 28.51
CA THR A 171 13.72 8.96 29.54
C THR A 171 12.91 8.70 30.81
N GLY A 172 12.92 7.41 31.24
CA GLY A 172 12.15 6.95 32.41
C GLY A 172 10.62 6.85 32.19
N LYS A 173 10.16 6.98 30.97
CA LYS A 173 8.74 6.81 30.60
C LYS A 173 8.54 5.52 29.80
N PHE A 174 7.33 4.98 29.87
CA PHE A 174 6.93 3.89 29.00
C PHE A 174 5.71 4.28 28.17
N ILE A 175 5.65 3.75 26.96
CA ILE A 175 4.53 3.91 26.03
C ILE A 175 3.89 2.52 25.85
N LEU A 176 2.60 2.44 26.10
CA LEU A 176 1.80 1.25 25.81
C LEU A 176 1.12 1.43 24.46
N THR A 177 1.30 0.47 23.59
CA THR A 177 0.68 0.45 22.25
C THR A 177 0.18 -0.94 21.90
N ALA A 178 -0.56 -1.06 20.78
CA ALA A 178 -1.07 -2.33 20.30
C ALA A 178 -0.94 -2.44 18.78
N GLY A 179 -0.63 -3.66 18.30
CA GLY A 179 -0.43 -3.99 16.89
C GLY A 179 1.01 -3.77 16.43
N LEU A 180 1.60 -4.81 15.81
CA LEU A 180 2.96 -4.81 15.22
C LEU A 180 2.91 -5.01 13.71
N GLY A 181 1.80 -4.64 13.05
CA GLY A 181 1.68 -4.63 11.61
C GLY A 181 2.54 -3.56 10.93
N GLY A 182 2.36 -3.34 9.63
CA GLY A 182 3.19 -2.43 8.82
C GLY A 182 3.32 -1.00 9.38
N MET A 183 2.27 -0.47 10.00
CA MET A 183 2.30 0.85 10.64
C MET A 183 2.67 0.77 12.13
N GLY A 184 1.98 -0.07 12.89
CA GLY A 184 2.19 -0.21 14.33
C GLY A 184 3.59 -0.70 14.70
N GLY A 185 4.21 -1.51 13.84
CA GLY A 185 5.57 -2.01 14.03
C GLY A 185 6.67 -0.95 14.07
N ALA A 186 6.40 0.29 13.62
CA ALA A 186 7.33 1.41 13.77
C ALA A 186 7.35 2.01 15.18
N GLN A 187 6.30 1.83 15.97
CA GLN A 187 6.17 2.50 17.27
C GLN A 187 7.23 2.08 18.29
N PRO A 188 7.55 0.79 18.48
CA PRO A 188 8.59 0.39 19.43
C PRO A 188 9.93 1.06 19.16
N LEU A 189 10.36 1.07 17.90
CA LEU A 189 11.62 1.72 17.51
C LEU A 189 11.55 3.24 17.72
N ALA A 190 10.46 3.88 17.34
CA ALA A 190 10.29 5.33 17.54
C ALA A 190 10.33 5.73 19.02
N VAL A 191 9.77 4.90 19.91
CA VAL A 191 9.83 5.12 21.37
C VAL A 191 11.24 4.98 21.89
N THR A 192 11.96 3.92 21.51
CA THR A 192 13.35 3.70 21.97
C THR A 192 14.31 4.76 21.43
N MET A 193 14.12 5.25 20.20
CA MET A 193 14.88 6.37 19.64
C MET A 193 14.62 7.70 20.40
N ASN A 194 13.51 7.81 21.11
CA ASN A 194 13.20 8.92 22.03
C ASN A 194 13.60 8.61 23.49
N ASN A 195 14.47 7.62 23.74
CA ASN A 195 14.95 7.18 25.04
C ASN A 195 13.86 6.60 25.97
N GLY A 196 12.72 6.19 25.43
CA GLY A 196 11.64 5.58 26.19
C GLY A 196 11.65 4.05 26.17
N VAL A 197 10.73 3.46 26.91
CA VAL A 197 10.45 2.01 26.90
C VAL A 197 9.09 1.78 26.24
N CYS A 198 9.02 0.85 25.28
CA CYS A 198 7.78 0.49 24.62
C CYS A 198 7.26 -0.86 25.13
N ILE A 199 5.98 -0.92 25.45
CA ILE A 199 5.22 -2.16 25.68
C ILE A 199 4.23 -2.28 24.53
N ALA A 200 4.45 -3.25 23.65
CA ALA A 200 3.56 -3.49 22.52
C ALA A 200 2.77 -4.78 22.71
N VAL A 201 1.45 -4.70 22.59
CA VAL A 201 0.55 -5.85 22.63
C VAL A 201 0.23 -6.28 21.22
N GLU A 202 0.46 -7.54 20.88
CA GLU A 202 0.16 -8.13 19.58
C GLU A 202 -0.51 -9.49 19.78
N VAL A 203 -1.52 -9.79 18.95
CA VAL A 203 -2.25 -11.06 18.99
C VAL A 203 -1.63 -12.13 18.08
N ASP A 204 -0.83 -11.71 17.12
CA ASP A 204 -0.16 -12.59 16.17
C ASP A 204 1.27 -12.88 16.64
N ALA A 205 1.50 -14.12 17.06
CA ALA A 205 2.81 -14.57 17.53
C ALA A 205 3.91 -14.45 16.46
N HIS A 206 3.57 -14.62 15.19
CA HIS A 206 4.50 -14.45 14.08
C HIS A 206 5.05 -13.02 14.00
N ARG A 207 4.18 -12.02 14.14
CA ARG A 207 4.57 -10.61 14.14
C ARG A 207 5.43 -10.27 15.35
N ILE A 208 5.19 -10.89 16.50
CA ILE A 208 6.02 -10.70 17.69
C ILE A 208 7.45 -11.18 17.42
N GLU A 209 7.60 -12.38 16.85
CA GLU A 209 8.93 -12.94 16.57
C GLU A 209 9.67 -12.13 15.48
N ASP A 210 8.98 -11.74 14.42
CA ASP A 210 9.54 -10.91 13.33
C ASP A 210 10.10 -9.56 13.84
N ARG A 211 9.46 -8.98 14.86
CA ARG A 211 9.86 -7.68 15.40
C ARG A 211 10.86 -7.73 16.55
N LYS A 212 11.24 -8.91 17.01
CA LYS A 212 12.30 -9.10 18.02
C LYS A 212 13.71 -9.12 17.43
N SER A 213 13.82 -9.30 16.12
CA SER A 213 15.10 -9.47 15.41
C SER A 213 15.77 -8.13 15.08
#